data_c967b68979ff25829653544e76895d33
#
_entry.id   c967b68979ff25829653544e76895d33
#
_cell.length_a   1.000
_cell.length_b   1.000
_cell.length_c   1.000
_cell.angle_alpha   90.00
_cell.angle_beta   90.00
_cell.angle_gamma   90.00
#
_symmetry.space_group_name_H-M   'P 1'
#
loop_
_entity.id
_entity.type
_entity.pdbx_description
1 polymer ?
#
loop_
_entity_poly.entity_id
_entity_poly.type
_entity_poly.pdbx_seq_one_letter_code
_entity_poly.pdbx_strand_id
1 'polypeptide(L)'
;MSKTALCIGINNYPGTGMDLQGCVNDANDWAAVLQARGYTVSMLLDAHATKAAMVQALTSVIGGAASGDSLVITFSGHGTYQPDSDGDEADGLDEALCPYDLQTGGGALTDDEIRVIFAARKPKVRLLLISDSCHSGTVTRAAPSEPEADAPR
;
A
#
# COMPACT_ATOMS: atom_id res chain seq x y z
N MET A 1 -19.67 10.06 -11.33
CA MET A 1 -18.71 9.84 -10.23
C MET A 1 -18.51 8.34 -10.04
N SER A 2 -17.31 7.90 -10.17
CA SER A 2 -16.98 6.47 -10.05
C SER A 2 -16.29 6.18 -8.73
N LYS A 3 -16.41 4.94 -8.28
CA LYS A 3 -15.74 4.42 -7.09
C LYS A 3 -14.92 3.23 -7.52
N THR A 4 -13.62 3.31 -7.38
CA THR A 4 -12.70 2.25 -7.79
C THR A 4 -11.75 1.93 -6.65
N ALA A 5 -11.46 0.65 -6.48
CA ALA A 5 -10.54 0.21 -5.44
C ALA A 5 -9.53 -0.78 -5.99
N LEU A 6 -8.36 -0.77 -5.39
CA LEU A 6 -7.31 -1.75 -5.65
C LEU A 6 -6.90 -2.33 -4.30
N CYS A 7 -7.06 -3.65 -4.15
CA CYS A 7 -6.71 -4.34 -2.91
C CYS A 7 -5.52 -5.25 -3.17
N ILE A 8 -4.45 -5.04 -2.41
CA ILE A 8 -3.19 -5.77 -2.57
C ILE A 8 -2.95 -6.59 -1.32
N GLY A 9 -2.67 -7.89 -1.49
CA GLY A 9 -2.37 -8.77 -0.37
C GLY A 9 -1.25 -9.72 -0.72
N ILE A 10 -0.21 -9.78 0.10
CA ILE A 10 0.97 -10.58 -0.16
C ILE A 10 1.33 -11.39 1.07
N ASN A 11 1.23 -12.70 0.96
CA ASN A 11 1.66 -13.62 2.01
C ASN A 11 3.07 -14.10 1.80
N ASN A 12 3.49 -14.32 0.56
CA ASN A 12 4.74 -14.96 0.26
C ASN A 12 5.78 -13.97 -0.26
N TYR A 13 6.99 -14.08 0.27
CA TYR A 13 8.11 -13.22 -0.10
C TYR A 13 9.32 -14.10 -0.40
N PRO A 14 9.40 -14.61 -1.65
CA PRO A 14 10.48 -15.57 -2.01
C PRO A 14 11.87 -15.03 -1.70
N GLY A 15 12.68 -15.87 -1.13
CA GLY A 15 14.07 -15.53 -0.83
C GLY A 15 14.29 -14.76 0.46
N THR A 16 13.23 -14.40 1.19
CA THR A 16 13.37 -13.56 2.36
C THR A 16 13.22 -14.29 3.68
N GLY A 17 12.50 -15.41 3.70
CA GLY A 17 12.13 -16.07 4.96
C GLY A 17 11.09 -15.29 5.76
N MET A 18 10.42 -14.30 5.17
CA MET A 18 9.50 -13.42 5.89
C MET A 18 8.06 -13.62 5.46
N ASP A 19 7.68 -14.84 5.10
CA ASP A 19 6.31 -15.09 4.67
C ASP A 19 5.32 -14.76 5.78
N LEU A 20 4.17 -14.27 5.36
CA LEU A 20 3.05 -13.93 6.25
C LEU A 20 1.87 -14.85 5.97
N GLN A 21 0.88 -14.77 6.86
CA GLN A 21 -0.34 -15.55 6.70
C GLN A 21 -1.52 -14.63 6.90
N GLY A 22 -2.42 -14.46 6.16
CA GLY A 22 -3.57 -13.62 6.40
C GLY A 22 -3.65 -12.37 5.56
N CYS A 23 -2.57 -12.01 4.86
CA CYS A 23 -2.60 -10.80 4.05
C CYS A 23 -3.50 -10.95 2.84
N VAL A 24 -3.51 -12.13 2.22
CA VAL A 24 -4.42 -12.41 1.12
C VAL A 24 -5.85 -12.39 1.62
N ASN A 25 -6.11 -12.96 2.81
CA ASN A 25 -7.44 -12.91 3.40
C ASN A 25 -7.86 -11.48 3.69
N ASP A 26 -6.94 -10.65 4.18
CA ASP A 26 -7.24 -9.24 4.43
C ASP A 26 -7.63 -8.52 3.15
N ALA A 27 -6.92 -8.78 2.06
CA ALA A 27 -7.26 -8.18 0.78
C ALA A 27 -8.65 -8.61 0.32
N ASN A 28 -8.97 -9.89 0.51
CA ASN A 28 -10.31 -10.40 0.18
C ASN A 28 -11.39 -9.76 1.03
N ASP A 29 -11.13 -9.54 2.32
CA ASP A 29 -12.08 -8.90 3.22
C ASP A 29 -12.31 -7.45 2.82
N TRP A 30 -11.25 -6.72 2.51
CA TRP A 30 -11.38 -5.36 2.02
C TRP A 30 -12.16 -5.30 0.72
N ALA A 31 -11.89 -6.23 -0.20
CA ALA A 31 -12.59 -6.28 -1.47
C ALA A 31 -14.10 -6.46 -1.26
N ALA A 32 -14.48 -7.36 -0.34
CA ALA A 32 -15.89 -7.60 -0.07
C ALA A 32 -16.58 -6.36 0.52
N VAL A 33 -15.92 -5.69 1.46
CA VAL A 33 -16.46 -4.49 2.08
C VAL A 33 -16.63 -3.38 1.04
N LEU A 34 -15.61 -3.19 0.20
CA LEU A 34 -15.64 -2.11 -0.78
C LEU A 34 -16.65 -2.38 -1.90
N GLN A 35 -16.78 -3.64 -2.32
CA GLN A 35 -17.81 -4.00 -3.29
C GLN A 35 -19.21 -3.72 -2.74
N ALA A 36 -19.43 -4.02 -1.47
CA ALA A 36 -20.71 -3.74 -0.83
C ALA A 36 -21.01 -2.24 -0.78
N ARG A 37 -19.98 -1.40 -0.86
CA ARG A 37 -20.14 0.05 -0.86
C ARG A 37 -20.14 0.66 -2.26
N GLY A 38 -20.22 -0.17 -3.27
CA GLY A 38 -20.34 0.31 -4.64
C GLY A 38 -19.03 0.52 -5.38
N TYR A 39 -17.91 0.05 -4.84
CA TYR A 39 -16.62 0.16 -5.52
C TYR A 39 -16.44 -0.96 -6.53
N THR A 40 -15.85 -0.62 -7.66
CA THR A 40 -15.34 -1.63 -8.60
C THR A 40 -13.94 -2.00 -8.13
N VAL A 41 -13.74 -3.25 -7.75
CA VAL A 41 -12.51 -3.67 -7.07
C VAL A 41 -11.64 -4.51 -8.00
N SER A 42 -10.35 -4.17 -8.04
CA SER A 42 -9.32 -5.00 -8.63
C SER A 42 -8.40 -5.50 -7.51
N MET A 43 -7.76 -6.63 -7.72
CA MET A 43 -6.92 -7.23 -6.70
C MET A 43 -5.58 -7.65 -7.28
N LEU A 44 -4.53 -7.50 -6.47
CA LEU A 44 -3.21 -8.07 -6.75
C LEU A 44 -2.83 -8.93 -5.54
N LEU A 45 -2.74 -10.22 -5.75
CA LEU A 45 -2.47 -11.18 -4.66
C LEU A 45 -1.20 -11.95 -4.94
N ASP A 46 -0.34 -12.06 -3.93
CA ASP A 46 0.89 -12.86 -3.95
C ASP A 46 1.70 -12.65 -5.22
N ALA A 47 1.92 -13.68 -6.03
CA ALA A 47 2.77 -13.61 -7.20
C ALA A 47 2.35 -12.59 -8.24
N HIS A 48 1.11 -12.12 -8.17
CA HIS A 48 0.62 -11.07 -9.07
C HIS A 48 0.99 -9.68 -8.58
N ALA A 49 1.46 -9.55 -7.33
CA ALA A 49 1.77 -8.27 -6.72
C ALA A 49 3.27 -7.97 -6.76
N THR A 50 3.86 -8.07 -7.93
CA THR A 50 5.25 -7.64 -8.13
C THR A 50 5.32 -6.12 -8.11
N LYS A 51 6.53 -5.58 -7.92
CA LYS A 51 6.66 -4.12 -7.91
C LYS A 51 6.16 -3.52 -9.22
N ALA A 52 6.52 -4.10 -10.35
CA ALA A 52 6.08 -3.60 -11.65
C ALA A 52 4.55 -3.63 -11.77
N ALA A 53 3.94 -4.72 -11.32
CA ALA A 53 2.48 -4.84 -11.37
C ALA A 53 1.79 -3.84 -10.45
N MET A 54 2.35 -3.61 -9.26
CA MET A 54 1.82 -2.62 -8.33
C MET A 54 1.90 -1.21 -8.92
N VAL A 55 3.05 -0.85 -9.48
CA VAL A 55 3.22 0.47 -10.09
C VAL A 55 2.26 0.64 -11.25
N GLN A 56 2.14 -0.37 -12.09
CA GLN A 56 1.24 -0.31 -13.25
C GLN A 56 -0.22 -0.17 -12.82
N ALA A 57 -0.64 -0.96 -11.84
CA ALA A 57 -2.02 -0.91 -11.37
C ALA A 57 -2.35 0.43 -10.71
N LEU A 58 -1.44 0.93 -9.87
CA LEU A 58 -1.64 2.23 -9.22
C LEU A 58 -1.71 3.34 -10.26
N THR A 59 -0.80 3.34 -11.21
CA THR A 59 -0.77 4.35 -12.26
C THR A 59 -2.06 4.31 -13.09
N SER A 60 -2.53 3.11 -13.41
CA SER A 60 -3.73 2.93 -14.22
C SER A 60 -4.98 3.41 -13.47
N VAL A 61 -5.12 3.03 -12.21
CA VAL A 61 -6.28 3.41 -11.41
C VAL A 61 -6.33 4.92 -11.22
N ILE A 62 -5.19 5.52 -10.93
CA ILE A 62 -5.13 6.95 -10.69
C ILE A 62 -5.30 7.74 -11.97
N GLY A 63 -4.66 7.31 -13.05
CA GLY A 63 -4.77 7.98 -14.33
C GLY A 63 -6.16 7.88 -14.95
N GLY A 64 -6.88 6.81 -14.64
CA GLY A 64 -8.22 6.62 -15.19
C GLY A 64 -9.32 7.32 -14.41
N ALA A 65 -9.02 7.88 -13.24
CA ALA A 65 -10.03 8.54 -12.43
C ALA A 65 -10.31 9.95 -12.91
N ALA A 66 -11.58 10.30 -12.96
CA ALA A 66 -12.04 11.65 -13.34
C ALA A 66 -12.32 12.47 -12.09
N SER A 67 -12.36 13.78 -12.26
CA SER A 67 -12.70 14.67 -11.13
C SER A 67 -13.99 14.24 -10.46
N GLY A 68 -13.96 14.16 -9.15
CA GLY A 68 -15.10 13.73 -8.36
C GLY A 68 -15.13 12.25 -8.04
N ASP A 69 -14.28 11.46 -8.68
CA ASP A 69 -14.20 10.03 -8.40
C ASP A 69 -13.55 9.75 -7.04
N SER A 70 -13.86 8.58 -6.50
CA SER A 70 -13.26 8.11 -5.25
C SER A 70 -12.42 6.88 -5.51
N LEU A 71 -11.21 6.88 -5.00
CA LEU A 71 -10.28 5.76 -5.10
C LEU A 71 -9.90 5.29 -3.71
N VAL A 72 -9.91 3.97 -3.51
CA VAL A 72 -9.41 3.37 -2.28
C VAL A 72 -8.38 2.32 -2.66
N ILE A 73 -7.22 2.39 -2.03
CA ILE A 73 -6.15 1.43 -2.25
C ILE A 73 -5.83 0.82 -0.89
N THR A 74 -5.86 -0.51 -0.82
CA THR A 74 -5.48 -1.21 0.41
C THR A 74 -4.25 -2.06 0.15
N PHE A 75 -3.37 -2.10 1.13
CA PHE A 75 -2.18 -2.93 1.08
C PHE A 75 -2.08 -3.72 2.38
N SER A 76 -1.93 -5.03 2.26
CA SER A 76 -1.67 -5.92 3.39
C SER A 76 -0.45 -6.76 3.07
N GLY A 77 0.64 -6.55 3.81
CA GLY A 77 1.91 -7.21 3.57
C GLY A 77 2.99 -6.61 4.44
N HIS A 78 4.24 -6.83 4.08
CA HIS A 78 5.35 -6.24 4.80
C HIS A 78 5.59 -4.80 4.37
N GLY A 79 5.95 -3.99 5.35
CA GLY A 79 6.54 -2.68 5.12
C GLY A 79 8.00 -2.69 5.52
N THR A 80 8.78 -1.79 4.97
CA THR A 80 10.18 -1.66 5.31
C THR A 80 10.59 -0.19 5.27
N TYR A 81 11.74 0.09 5.84
CA TYR A 81 12.30 1.44 5.85
C TYR A 81 13.59 1.47 5.06
N GLN A 82 13.81 2.57 4.37
CA GLN A 82 15.06 2.80 3.65
C GLN A 82 15.62 4.15 4.12
N PRO A 83 16.94 4.32 4.05
CA PRO A 83 17.50 5.62 4.36
C PRO A 83 16.90 6.69 3.44
N ASP A 84 16.59 7.82 4.03
CA ASP A 84 16.02 8.94 3.30
C ASP A 84 17.12 9.62 2.51
N SER A 85 17.09 9.50 1.21
CA SER A 85 18.17 10.01 0.36
C SER A 85 18.04 11.48 0.05
N ASP A 86 16.89 12.08 0.28
CA ASP A 86 16.69 13.51 -0.02
C ASP A 86 16.49 14.35 1.23
N GLY A 87 16.51 13.75 2.40
CA GLY A 87 16.48 14.50 3.66
C GLY A 87 15.13 15.07 4.05
N ASP A 88 14.06 14.61 3.42
CA ASP A 88 12.75 15.19 3.67
C ASP A 88 11.98 14.49 4.79
N GLU A 89 12.53 13.44 5.38
CA GLU A 89 11.89 12.71 6.48
C GLU A 89 12.53 13.11 7.80
N ALA A 90 11.70 13.37 8.78
CA ALA A 90 12.20 13.84 10.08
C ALA A 90 13.08 12.80 10.77
N ASP A 91 12.82 11.53 10.54
CA ASP A 91 13.58 10.44 11.16
C ASP A 91 14.68 9.89 10.26
N GLY A 92 14.85 10.45 9.07
CA GLY A 92 15.87 10.01 8.14
C GLY A 92 15.56 8.70 7.45
N LEU A 93 14.31 8.23 7.47
CA LEU A 93 13.89 6.97 6.88
C LEU A 93 12.67 7.18 6.00
N ASP A 94 12.64 6.49 4.89
CA ASP A 94 11.44 6.39 4.06
C ASP A 94 10.72 5.09 4.36
N GLU A 95 9.42 5.17 4.49
CA GLU A 95 8.60 3.96 4.52
C GLU A 95 8.47 3.40 3.12
N ALA A 96 8.35 2.09 3.04
CA ALA A 96 8.17 1.43 1.75
C ALA A 96 7.26 0.23 1.91
N LEU A 97 6.60 -0.12 0.82
CA LEU A 97 5.79 -1.34 0.75
C LEU A 97 6.61 -2.41 0.06
N CYS A 98 6.53 -3.63 0.57
CA CYS A 98 7.29 -4.75 0.03
C CYS A 98 6.47 -5.52 -0.99
N PRO A 99 6.84 -5.50 -2.27
CA PRO A 99 6.18 -6.30 -3.29
C PRO A 99 6.57 -7.77 -3.17
N TYR A 100 5.85 -8.63 -3.86
CA TYR A 100 6.15 -10.06 -3.89
C TYR A 100 7.60 -10.34 -4.28
N ASP A 101 8.11 -9.61 -5.26
CA ASP A 101 9.47 -9.81 -5.79
C ASP A 101 10.51 -8.92 -5.12
N LEU A 102 10.26 -8.55 -3.86
CA LEU A 102 11.17 -7.70 -3.09
C LEU A 102 12.63 -8.17 -3.19
N GLN A 103 12.86 -9.46 -2.98
CA GLN A 103 14.21 -10.02 -2.93
C GLN A 103 14.66 -10.56 -4.28
N THR A 104 13.74 -10.81 -5.19
CA THR A 104 14.05 -11.46 -6.45
C THR A 104 14.20 -10.49 -7.62
N GLY A 105 14.25 -9.20 -7.34
CA GLY A 105 14.62 -8.22 -8.36
C GLY A 105 13.81 -6.94 -8.39
N GLY A 106 12.63 -6.92 -7.78
CA GLY A 106 11.78 -5.73 -7.85
C GLY A 106 12.19 -4.62 -6.90
N GLY A 107 12.62 -5.00 -5.71
CA GLY A 107 12.90 -4.05 -4.65
C GLY A 107 11.63 -3.50 -4.03
N ALA A 108 11.79 -2.59 -3.07
CA ALA A 108 10.67 -2.00 -2.37
C ALA A 108 10.02 -0.89 -3.18
N LEU A 109 8.72 -0.69 -2.95
CA LEU A 109 8.01 0.47 -3.49
C LEU A 109 8.02 1.55 -2.41
N THR A 110 8.80 2.59 -2.63
CA THR A 110 9.06 3.59 -1.60
C THR A 110 7.92 4.59 -1.48
N ASP A 111 7.86 5.25 -0.35
CA ASP A 111 6.90 6.32 -0.12
C ASP A 111 7.05 7.43 -1.14
N ASP A 112 8.28 7.78 -1.50
CA ASP A 112 8.51 8.81 -2.52
C ASP A 112 7.95 8.39 -3.88
N GLU A 113 8.15 7.12 -4.26
CA GLU A 113 7.58 6.62 -5.51
C GLU A 113 6.06 6.67 -5.49
N ILE A 114 5.46 6.29 -4.36
CA ILE A 114 4.01 6.33 -4.20
C ILE A 114 3.50 7.77 -4.33
N ARG A 115 4.19 8.72 -3.70
CA ARG A 115 3.80 10.12 -3.78
C ARG A 115 3.81 10.65 -5.20
N VAL A 116 4.81 10.26 -5.98
CA VAL A 116 4.88 10.67 -7.38
C VAL A 116 3.69 10.13 -8.16
N ILE A 117 3.36 8.86 -7.95
CA ILE A 117 2.22 8.25 -8.61
C ILE A 117 0.92 8.96 -8.21
N PHE A 118 0.74 9.22 -6.92
CA PHE A 118 -0.49 9.83 -6.41
C PHE A 118 -0.63 11.28 -6.86
N ALA A 119 0.49 11.98 -7.08
CA ALA A 119 0.45 13.36 -7.52
C ALA A 119 -0.15 13.52 -8.92
N ALA A 120 -0.20 12.45 -9.69
CA ALA A 120 -0.77 12.47 -11.03
C ALA A 120 -2.31 12.47 -11.06
N ARG A 121 -2.95 12.35 -9.90
CA ARG A 121 -4.41 12.33 -9.88
C ARG A 121 -5.00 13.68 -10.30
N LYS A 122 -6.12 13.61 -10.96
CA LYS A 122 -6.82 14.84 -11.38
C LYS A 122 -7.39 15.58 -10.17
N PRO A 123 -7.64 16.89 -10.31
CA PRO A 123 -8.25 17.64 -9.22
C PRO A 123 -9.58 17.02 -8.79
N LYS A 124 -9.87 17.10 -7.49
CA LYS A 124 -11.11 16.62 -6.89
C LYS A 124 -11.26 15.09 -6.90
N VAL A 125 -10.25 14.35 -7.27
CA VAL A 125 -10.22 12.90 -7.06
C VAL A 125 -9.88 12.65 -5.59
N ARG A 126 -10.73 11.90 -4.92
CA ARG A 126 -10.51 11.50 -3.53
C ARG A 126 -9.71 10.21 -3.52
N LEU A 127 -8.63 10.19 -2.78
CA LEU A 127 -7.73 9.05 -2.75
C LEU A 127 -7.41 8.70 -1.32
N LEU A 128 -7.69 7.46 -0.95
CA LEU A 128 -7.40 6.94 0.39
C LEU A 128 -6.51 5.72 0.25
N LEU A 129 -5.37 5.73 0.92
CA LEU A 129 -4.50 4.57 1.02
C LEU A 129 -4.59 4.01 2.43
N ILE A 130 -4.96 2.74 2.54
CA ILE A 130 -5.02 2.03 3.81
C ILE A 130 -3.92 0.98 3.77
N SER A 131 -2.94 1.13 4.63
CA SER A 131 -1.83 0.19 4.69
C SER A 131 -1.85 -0.54 6.02
N ASP A 132 -2.02 -1.85 5.96
CA ASP A 132 -1.90 -2.73 7.11
C ASP A 132 -0.61 -3.53 6.91
N SER A 133 0.50 -2.87 7.19
CA SER A 133 1.80 -3.46 6.93
C SER A 133 2.55 -3.75 8.21
N CYS A 134 3.21 -4.90 8.23
CA CYS A 134 4.09 -5.30 9.32
C CYS A 134 5.49 -4.82 9.01
N HIS A 135 6.09 -4.10 9.96
CA HIS A 135 7.45 -3.60 9.79
C HIS A 135 8.40 -4.53 10.51
N SER A 136 9.13 -5.33 9.75
CA SER A 136 10.04 -6.27 10.37
C SER A 136 11.14 -5.53 11.11
N GLY A 137 11.29 -5.83 12.38
CA GLY A 137 12.37 -5.28 13.19
C GLY A 137 12.17 -3.86 13.67
N THR A 138 11.02 -3.25 13.46
CA THR A 138 10.84 -1.86 13.85
C THR A 138 9.48 -1.64 14.51
N VAL A 139 9.26 -2.37 15.57
CA VAL A 139 7.99 -2.29 16.28
C VAL A 139 7.75 -0.90 16.83
N THR A 140 8.80 -0.25 17.27
CA THR A 140 8.68 1.07 17.87
C THR A 140 8.10 2.09 16.92
N ARG A 141 8.19 1.85 15.66
CA ARG A 141 7.71 2.77 14.66
C ARG A 141 6.20 2.97 14.72
N ALA A 142 5.48 1.92 15.07
CA ALA A 142 4.04 2.00 15.14
C ALA A 142 3.56 2.76 16.37
N ALA A 143 4.39 2.86 17.38
CA ALA A 143 3.99 3.40 18.67
C ALA A 143 3.64 4.88 18.65
N PRO A 144 4.38 5.70 17.97
CA PRO A 144 4.21 7.14 18.14
C PRO A 144 2.88 7.65 17.67
N SER A 145 2.24 6.96 17.07
CA SER A 145 0.98 7.49 16.67
C SER A 145 -0.06 7.35 17.67
N GLU A 146 0.13 7.20 18.10
CA GLU A 146 -0.83 7.24 18.76
C GLU A 146 -1.12 7.65 19.61
N PRO A 147 -0.96 7.88 19.57
CA PRO A 147 -1.31 8.15 20.40
C PRO A 147 -2.09 8.12 20.77
N GLU A 148 -2.04 7.70 20.49
CA GLU A 148 -2.51 7.59 20.95
C GLU A 148 -3.12 7.45 21.47
N ALA A 149 -3.06 7.33 21.22
CA ALA A 149 -3.45 7.20 21.79
C ALA A 149 -4.25 7.16 22.23
N ASP A 150 -4.40 7.18 22.08
CA ASP A 150 -4.88 7.18 22.65
C ASP A 150 -5.60 6.96 23.20
N ALA A 151 -5.61 6.81 23.19
CA ALA A 151 -5.98 6.62 23.90
C ALA A 151 -6.48 6.49 24.62
N PRO A 152 -6.83 6.60 24.82
CA PRO A 152 -7.22 6.47 25.87
C PRO A 152 -7.15 5.77 26.27
N ARG A 153 -6.82 5.56 25.89
CA ARG A 153 -6.59 5.00 26.14
C ARG A 153 -6.96 4.68 26.98
#